data_728efe4917454bbb57b856ea25958315
#
_entry.id   728efe4917454bbb57b856ea25958315
#
_cell.length_a   1.000
_cell.length_b   1.000
_cell.length_c   1.000
_cell.angle_alpha   90.00
_cell.angle_beta   90.00
_cell.angle_gamma   90.00
#
_symmetry.space_group_name_H-M   'P 1'
#
loop_
_entity.id
_entity.type
_entity.pdbx_description
1 polymer ?
#
loop_
_entity_poly.entity_id
_entity_poly.type
_entity_poly.pdbx_seq_one_letter_code
_entity_poly.pdbx_strand_id
1 'polypeptide(L)' 'MSCLQNELLLESLYEQVVEENPQLSELEAVTLTEQLFEDLIQ' A
#
# COMPACT_ATOMS: atom_id res chain seq x y z
N MET A 1 -13.73 -0.16 -15.03
CA MET A 1 -13.74 0.76 -13.93
C MET A 1 -12.43 0.79 -13.21
N SER A 2 -11.96 1.97 -13.00
CA SER A 2 -10.64 2.14 -12.42
C SER A 2 -10.58 1.82 -10.94
N CYS A 3 -11.70 1.82 -10.24
CA CYS A 3 -11.68 1.52 -8.82
C CYS A 3 -11.13 0.14 -8.53
N LEU A 4 -11.51 -0.83 -9.34
CA LEU A 4 -11.07 -2.20 -9.12
C LEU A 4 -9.57 -2.32 -9.30
N GLN A 5 -9.04 -1.65 -10.30
CA GLN A 5 -7.61 -1.68 -10.55
C GLN A 5 -6.85 -1.01 -9.42
N ASN A 6 -7.40 0.07 -8.89
CA ASN A 6 -6.77 0.77 -7.78
C ASN A 6 -6.70 -0.09 -6.54
N GLU A 7 -7.76 -0.87 -6.29
CA GLU A 7 -7.76 -1.76 -5.13
C GLU A 7 -6.72 -2.84 -5.26
N LEU A 8 -6.59 -3.42 -6.45
CA LEU A 8 -5.59 -4.45 -6.66
C LEU A 8 -4.18 -3.91 -6.48
N LEU A 9 -3.93 -2.73 -7.00
CA LEU A 9 -2.62 -2.11 -6.87
C LEU A 9 -2.32 -1.79 -5.42
N LEU A 10 -3.30 -1.27 -4.71
CA LEU A 10 -3.12 -0.91 -3.31
C LEU A 10 -2.83 -2.14 -2.47
N GLU A 11 -3.54 -3.22 -2.71
CA GLU A 11 -3.33 -4.45 -1.97
C GLU A 11 -1.95 -5.02 -2.23
N SER A 12 -1.53 -5.03 -3.48
CA SER A 12 -0.20 -5.51 -3.83
C SER A 12 0.88 -4.68 -3.15
N LEU A 13 0.68 -3.38 -3.13
CA LEU A 13 1.63 -2.48 -2.48
C LEU A 13 1.68 -2.73 -0.98
N TYR A 14 0.53 -2.94 -0.38
CA TYR A 14 0.47 -3.22 1.05
C TYR A 14 1.24 -4.49 1.40
N GLU A 15 1.05 -5.54 0.61
CA GLU A 15 1.76 -6.78 0.85
C GLU A 15 3.27 -6.59 0.76
N GLN A 16 3.70 -5.80 -0.21
CA GLN A 16 5.12 -5.53 -0.35
C GLN A 16 5.66 -4.78 0.86
N VAL A 17 4.91 -3.80 1.33
CA VAL A 17 5.31 -3.02 2.50
C VAL A 17 5.45 -3.93 3.72
N VAL A 18 4.49 -4.81 3.92
CA VAL A 18 4.52 -5.72 5.08
C VAL A 18 5.71 -6.66 4.99
N GLU A 19 6.00 -7.18 3.80
CA GLU A 19 7.11 -8.10 3.64
C GLU A 19 8.45 -7.42 3.88
N GLU A 20 8.59 -6.20 3.40
CA GLU A 20 9.86 -5.50 3.55
C GLU A 20 10.03 -4.88 4.92
N ASN A 21 8.93 -4.67 5.62
CA ASN A 21 8.97 -4.03 6.93
C ASN A 21 8.15 -4.83 7.94
N PRO A 22 8.59 -6.05 8.27
CA PRO A 22 7.82 -6.90 9.17
C PRO A 22 7.71 -6.33 10.58
N GLN A 23 8.56 -5.37 10.93
CA GLN A 23 8.53 -4.78 12.25
C GLN A 23 7.41 -3.76 12.41
N LEU A 24 6.82 -3.30 11.31
CA LEU A 24 5.75 -2.31 11.37
C LEU A 24 4.44 -2.94 11.83
N SER A 25 3.68 -2.19 12.61
CA SER A 25 2.35 -2.62 12.98
C SER A 25 1.43 -2.50 11.77
N GLU A 26 0.25 -3.09 11.89
CA GLU A 26 -0.72 -3.05 10.80
C GLU A 26 -1.05 -1.61 10.43
N LEU A 27 -1.28 -0.78 11.43
CA LEU A 27 -1.63 0.62 11.18
C LEU A 27 -0.50 1.36 10.50
N GLU A 28 0.73 1.12 10.95
CA GLU A 28 1.88 1.76 10.32
C GLU A 28 2.06 1.31 8.88
N ALA A 29 1.84 0.02 8.63
CA ALA A 29 1.97 -0.49 7.27
C ALA A 29 0.92 0.12 6.36
N VAL A 30 -0.30 0.29 6.85
CA VAL A 30 -1.36 0.93 6.07
C VAL A 30 -0.99 2.36 5.75
N THR A 31 -0.50 3.09 6.74
CA THR A 31 -0.13 4.49 6.54
C THR A 31 0.97 4.61 5.48
N LEU A 32 1.99 3.78 5.59
CA LEU A 32 3.08 3.81 4.63
C LEU A 32 2.59 3.45 3.23
N THR A 33 1.73 2.46 3.15
CA THR A 33 1.18 2.06 1.85
C THR A 33 0.43 3.22 1.21
N GLU A 34 -0.36 3.93 1.98
CA GLU A 34 -1.12 5.05 1.45
C GLU A 34 -0.19 6.16 0.95
N GLN A 35 0.88 6.42 1.67
CA GLN A 35 1.83 7.44 1.24
C GLN A 35 2.51 7.06 -0.06
N LEU A 36 2.91 5.80 -0.19
CA LEU A 36 3.53 5.33 -1.43
C LEU A 36 2.55 5.38 -2.58
N PHE A 37 1.30 5.03 -2.31
CA PHE A 37 0.28 5.06 -3.34
C PHE A 37 0.05 6.48 -3.85
N GLU A 38 0.01 7.43 -2.95
CA GLU A 38 -0.16 8.83 -3.34
C GLU A 38 0.99 9.30 -4.21
N ASP A 39 2.20 8.88 -3.88
CA ASP A 39 3.36 9.25 -4.70
C ASP A 39 3.23 8.69 -6.11
N LEU A 40 2.69 7.50 -6.24
CA LEU A 40 2.56 6.87 -7.55
C LEU A 40 1.54 7.60 -8.43
N ILE A 41 0.47 8.10 -7.85
CA ILE A 41 -0.59 8.72 -8.64
C ILE A 41 -0.38 10.21 -8.83
N GLN A 42 0.63 10.79 -8.25
CA GLN A 42 0.98 12.18 -8.52
C GLN A 42 2.02 12.26 -9.64
#